data_7ffc64537002b53473c3773e9964b377
#
_entry.id   7ffc64537002b53473c3773e9964b377
#
_cell.length_a   1.000
_cell.length_b   1.000
_cell.length_c   1.000
_cell.angle_alpha   90.00
_cell.angle_beta   90.00
_cell.angle_gamma   90.00
#
_symmetry.space_group_name_H-M   'P 1'
#
loop_
_entity.id
_entity.type
_entity.pdbx_description
1 polymer ?
#
loop_
_entity_poly.entity_id
_entity_poly.type
_entity_poly.pdbx_seq_one_letter_code
_entity_poly.pdbx_strand_id
1 'polypeptide(L)'
;MDILALCRKMVILFFCMATGFAAAKGGAMDLQSNKKLSALVVNIANPMQILASALTGEHLLSNGETLWLAGLIVLIYLGLIALSFPAAKVLRVKGSEAGLYRFMFIFSNTGFLGYPIVESLLGYQATFYVTLFVLFFQLFCWSYGASLIRGEARFRFQWQVLRQPCVAASLAALAIYLSGWQPPALLHQAVKYVGDITSPIVMLIVGCSLAQMRFGQIFGSWRIYALTILKMVLMPLAAFFVLRHVLTNDFTFHVLMVILCMPVATNTTILSYQYGADESVASAGVFVSTLACMLTIPLMMQLLFG
;
A
#
# COMPACT_ATOMS: atom_id res chain seq x y z
N MET A 1 0.48 4.51 -22.50
CA MET A 1 -0.75 3.93 -21.88
C MET A 1 -1.96 4.77 -22.25
N ASP A 2 -3.10 4.14 -22.58
CA ASP A 2 -4.34 4.89 -22.85
C ASP A 2 -4.92 5.47 -21.54
N ILE A 3 -4.85 6.80 -21.38
CA ILE A 3 -5.33 7.51 -20.18
C ILE A 3 -6.83 7.26 -19.94
N LEU A 4 -7.62 7.13 -21.01
CA LEU A 4 -9.05 6.91 -20.89
C LEU A 4 -9.35 5.53 -20.31
N ALA A 5 -8.60 4.50 -20.74
CA ALA A 5 -8.70 3.16 -20.18
C ALA A 5 -8.24 3.14 -18.71
N LEU A 6 -7.19 3.88 -18.38
CA LEU A 6 -6.70 4.04 -17.01
C LEU A 6 -7.76 4.70 -16.11
N CYS A 7 -8.32 5.82 -16.55
CA CYS A 7 -9.36 6.53 -15.81
C CYS A 7 -10.62 5.66 -15.62
N ARG A 8 -11.05 4.91 -16.65
CA ARG A 8 -12.19 3.98 -16.54
C ARG A 8 -11.99 2.95 -15.44
N LYS A 9 -10.81 2.33 -15.38
CA LYS A 9 -10.47 1.33 -14.35
C LYS A 9 -10.47 1.94 -12.94
N MET A 10 -9.92 3.14 -12.80
CA MET A 10 -9.93 3.86 -11.53
C MET A 10 -11.36 4.24 -11.11
N VAL A 11 -12.21 4.68 -12.05
CA VAL A 11 -13.63 4.97 -11.76
C VAL A 11 -14.36 3.78 -11.17
N ILE A 12 -14.13 2.56 -11.67
CA ILE A 12 -14.75 1.34 -11.13
C ILE A 12 -14.35 1.14 -9.66
N LEU A 13 -13.06 1.26 -9.35
CA LEU A 13 -12.57 1.10 -7.97
C LEU A 13 -13.14 2.18 -7.04
N PHE A 14 -13.19 3.42 -7.51
CA PHE A 14 -13.74 4.51 -6.70
C PHE A 14 -15.27 4.45 -6.58
N PHE A 15 -15.96 3.87 -7.56
CA PHE A 15 -17.38 3.55 -7.42
C PHE A 15 -17.63 2.56 -6.28
N CYS A 16 -16.83 1.49 -6.19
CA CYS A 16 -16.89 0.58 -5.06
C CYS A 16 -16.62 1.29 -3.72
N MET A 17 -15.63 2.20 -3.71
CA MET A 17 -15.32 2.99 -2.51
C MET A 17 -16.46 3.94 -2.14
N ALA A 18 -17.08 4.61 -3.12
CA ALA A 18 -18.25 5.46 -2.93
C ALA A 18 -19.46 4.67 -2.41
N THR A 19 -19.63 3.43 -2.86
CA THR A 19 -20.65 2.52 -2.35
C THR A 19 -20.42 2.20 -0.87
N GLY A 20 -19.18 1.93 -0.44
CA GLY A 20 -18.82 1.75 0.96
C GLY A 20 -19.08 3.00 1.82
N PHE A 21 -18.77 4.19 1.26
CA PHE A 21 -19.09 5.47 1.90
C PHE A 21 -20.60 5.66 2.08
N ALA A 22 -21.39 5.41 1.03
CA ALA A 22 -22.84 5.50 1.09
C ALA A 22 -23.46 4.48 2.07
N ALA A 23 -22.95 3.23 2.08
CA ALA A 23 -23.37 2.19 3.02
C ALA A 23 -23.15 2.62 4.48
N ALA A 24 -22.03 3.29 4.77
CA ALA A 24 -21.75 3.81 6.11
C ALA A 24 -22.68 4.97 6.47
N LYS A 25 -22.93 5.92 5.56
CA LYS A 25 -23.86 7.02 5.78
C LYS A 25 -25.33 6.56 5.90
N GLY A 26 -25.71 5.49 5.18
CA GLY A 26 -27.02 4.87 5.25
C GLY A 26 -27.21 3.91 6.43
N GLY A 27 -26.19 3.69 7.28
CA GLY A 27 -26.27 2.82 8.45
C GLY A 27 -26.16 1.31 8.15
N ALA A 28 -25.91 0.92 6.89
CA ALA A 28 -25.67 -0.49 6.51
C ALA A 28 -24.28 -0.99 6.92
N MET A 29 -23.32 -0.08 7.08
CA MET A 29 -21.98 -0.35 7.60
C MET A 29 -21.67 0.61 8.74
N ASP A 30 -21.17 0.07 9.85
CA ASP A 30 -20.71 0.83 11.01
C ASP A 30 -19.23 0.52 11.31
N LEU A 31 -18.68 1.12 12.37
CA LEU A 31 -17.30 0.89 12.78
C LEU A 31 -17.04 -0.58 13.14
N GLN A 32 -18.02 -1.28 13.71
CA GLN A 32 -17.88 -2.67 14.11
C GLN A 32 -17.86 -3.62 12.91
N SER A 33 -18.78 -3.46 11.98
CA SER A 33 -18.79 -4.22 10.72
C SER A 33 -17.54 -3.94 9.89
N ASN A 34 -17.07 -2.69 9.83
CA ASN A 34 -15.83 -2.32 9.14
C ASN A 34 -14.61 -3.04 9.75
N LYS A 35 -14.52 -3.10 11.09
CA LYS A 35 -13.45 -3.86 11.77
C LYS A 35 -13.52 -5.35 11.49
N LYS A 36 -14.73 -5.96 11.48
CA LYS A 36 -14.91 -7.39 11.17
C LYS A 36 -14.52 -7.71 9.73
N LEU A 37 -14.93 -6.88 8.77
CA LEU A 37 -14.55 -7.02 7.36
C LEU A 37 -13.03 -6.85 7.17
N SER A 38 -12.43 -5.87 7.84
CA SER A 38 -10.98 -5.68 7.82
C SER A 38 -10.24 -6.90 8.37
N ALA A 39 -10.74 -7.51 9.46
CA ALA A 39 -10.17 -8.72 10.01
C ALA A 39 -10.30 -9.92 9.05
N LEU A 40 -11.43 -10.08 8.37
CA LEU A 40 -11.62 -11.09 7.33
C LEU A 40 -10.63 -10.91 6.18
N VAL A 41 -10.46 -9.68 5.71
CA VAL A 41 -9.50 -9.38 4.64
C VAL A 41 -8.08 -9.70 5.07
N VAL A 42 -7.62 -9.18 6.21
CA VAL A 42 -6.23 -9.32 6.66
C VAL A 42 -5.87 -10.77 7.01
N ASN A 43 -6.81 -11.53 7.56
CA ASN A 43 -6.54 -12.89 8.05
C ASN A 43 -6.86 -13.98 7.04
N ILE A 44 -7.71 -13.74 6.05
CA ILE A 44 -8.18 -14.77 5.10
C ILE A 44 -8.00 -14.30 3.65
N ALA A 45 -8.74 -13.27 3.21
CA ALA A 45 -8.83 -12.94 1.81
C ALA A 45 -7.48 -12.47 1.22
N ASN A 46 -6.80 -11.55 1.89
CA ASN A 46 -5.50 -11.04 1.44
C ASN A 46 -4.38 -12.11 1.47
N PRO A 47 -4.22 -12.95 2.51
CA PRO A 47 -3.34 -14.12 2.43
C PRO A 47 -3.64 -15.04 1.25
N MET A 48 -4.91 -15.29 0.92
CA MET A 48 -5.28 -16.10 -0.25
C MET A 48 -4.94 -15.39 -1.56
N GLN A 49 -5.16 -14.09 -1.67
CA GLN A 49 -4.75 -13.30 -2.84
C GLN A 49 -3.22 -13.33 -3.04
N ILE A 50 -2.47 -13.19 -1.93
CA ILE A 50 -1.01 -13.30 -1.93
C ILE A 50 -0.56 -14.67 -2.43
N LEU A 51 -1.11 -15.75 -1.90
CA LEU A 51 -0.79 -17.11 -2.36
C LEU A 51 -1.18 -17.32 -3.82
N ALA A 52 -2.38 -16.89 -4.21
CA ALA A 52 -2.85 -17.00 -5.58
C ALA A 52 -1.91 -16.33 -6.59
N SER A 53 -1.29 -15.20 -6.23
CA SER A 53 -0.34 -14.50 -7.10
C SER A 53 0.90 -15.32 -7.46
N ALA A 54 1.29 -16.27 -6.62
CA ALA A 54 2.43 -17.18 -6.86
C ALA A 54 2.01 -18.52 -7.46
N LEU A 55 0.71 -18.87 -7.39
CA LEU A 55 0.18 -20.14 -7.92
C LEU A 55 -0.24 -20.07 -9.39
N THR A 56 0.02 -18.97 -10.08
CA THR A 56 -0.36 -18.80 -11.51
C THR A 56 0.36 -19.77 -12.44
N GLY A 57 1.51 -20.30 -12.04
CA GLY A 57 2.40 -21.09 -12.90
C GLY A 57 3.13 -20.25 -13.96
N GLU A 58 2.80 -18.97 -14.10
CA GLU A 58 3.50 -18.03 -14.97
C GLU A 58 4.64 -17.36 -14.20
N HIS A 59 5.87 -17.68 -14.56
CA HIS A 59 7.05 -17.05 -14.00
C HIS A 59 7.44 -15.83 -14.86
N LEU A 60 6.96 -14.66 -14.51
CA LEU A 60 7.33 -13.39 -15.17
C LEU A 60 8.77 -12.97 -14.91
N LEU A 61 9.33 -13.43 -13.82
CA LEU A 61 10.69 -13.16 -13.38
C LEU A 61 11.42 -14.48 -13.16
N SER A 62 12.66 -14.56 -13.58
CA SER A 62 13.57 -15.62 -13.14
C SER A 62 13.84 -15.52 -11.64
N ASN A 63 14.34 -16.60 -11.04
CA ASN A 63 14.71 -16.61 -9.62
C ASN A 63 15.74 -15.51 -9.29
N GLY A 64 16.70 -15.26 -10.20
CA GLY A 64 17.67 -14.19 -10.05
C GLY A 64 17.05 -12.80 -10.05
N GLU A 65 16.13 -12.53 -11.00
CA GLU A 65 15.40 -11.27 -11.07
C GLU A 65 14.48 -11.04 -9.87
N THR A 66 13.85 -12.10 -9.36
CA THR A 66 13.01 -12.05 -8.15
C THR A 66 13.83 -11.64 -6.92
N LEU A 67 15.01 -12.26 -6.72
CA LEU A 67 15.90 -11.91 -5.61
C LEU A 67 16.49 -10.52 -5.79
N TRP A 68 16.85 -10.13 -7.01
CA TRP A 68 17.30 -8.78 -7.32
C TRP A 68 16.22 -7.74 -7.03
N LEU A 69 14.96 -8.01 -7.44
CA LEU A 69 13.82 -7.15 -7.15
C LEU A 69 13.58 -7.02 -5.64
N ALA A 70 13.68 -8.13 -4.89
CA ALA A 70 13.60 -8.12 -3.42
C ALA A 70 14.67 -7.21 -2.82
N GLY A 71 15.92 -7.29 -3.29
CA GLY A 71 17.01 -6.40 -2.88
C GLY A 71 16.73 -4.93 -3.24
N LEU A 72 16.20 -4.67 -4.43
CA LEU A 72 15.83 -3.33 -4.87
C LEU A 72 14.71 -2.74 -3.98
N ILE A 73 13.71 -3.53 -3.60
CA ILE A 73 12.65 -3.08 -2.69
C ILE A 73 13.22 -2.67 -1.33
N VAL A 74 14.19 -3.43 -0.80
CA VAL A 74 14.90 -3.04 0.43
C VAL A 74 15.62 -1.70 0.24
N LEU A 75 16.33 -1.52 -0.87
CA LEU A 75 17.00 -0.24 -1.19
C LEU A 75 16.00 0.92 -1.33
N ILE A 76 14.84 0.69 -1.93
CA ILE A 76 13.75 1.68 -2.00
C ILE A 76 13.32 2.08 -0.57
N TYR A 77 13.07 1.13 0.34
CA TYR A 77 12.71 1.46 1.72
C TYR A 77 13.81 2.23 2.44
N LEU A 78 15.08 1.86 2.27
CA LEU A 78 16.21 2.60 2.83
C LEU A 78 16.29 4.03 2.26
N GLY A 79 16.05 4.18 0.96
CA GLY A 79 15.97 5.49 0.30
C GLY A 79 14.80 6.35 0.84
N LEU A 80 13.61 5.75 1.00
CA LEU A 80 12.45 6.44 1.58
C LEU A 80 12.70 6.85 3.04
N ILE A 81 13.38 5.99 3.82
CA ILE A 81 13.81 6.32 5.19
C ILE A 81 14.76 7.51 5.15
N ALA A 82 15.76 7.51 4.28
CA ALA A 82 16.72 8.63 4.15
C ALA A 82 15.99 9.93 3.72
N LEU A 83 15.11 9.86 2.71
CA LEU A 83 14.33 11.01 2.23
C LEU A 83 13.31 11.52 3.25
N SER A 84 12.88 10.69 4.20
CA SER A 84 11.94 11.11 5.25
C SER A 84 12.52 12.18 6.19
N PHE A 85 13.84 12.25 6.35
CA PHE A 85 14.50 13.28 7.18
C PHE A 85 14.39 14.68 6.57
N PRO A 86 14.81 14.92 5.29
CA PRO A 86 14.59 16.22 4.67
C PRO A 86 13.09 16.54 4.51
N ALA A 87 12.21 15.56 4.24
CA ALA A 87 10.77 15.77 4.19
C ALA A 87 10.23 16.33 5.51
N ALA A 88 10.62 15.76 6.66
CA ALA A 88 10.24 16.27 7.97
C ALA A 88 10.75 17.70 8.24
N LYS A 89 11.96 18.04 7.74
CA LYS A 89 12.50 19.42 7.82
C LYS A 89 11.68 20.40 6.99
N VAL A 90 11.31 20.04 5.77
CA VAL A 90 10.46 20.86 4.88
C VAL A 90 9.10 21.11 5.52
N LEU A 91 8.51 20.08 6.15
CA LEU A 91 7.23 20.17 6.88
C LEU A 91 7.34 20.90 8.21
N ARG A 92 8.56 21.25 8.65
CA ARG A 92 8.84 21.95 9.91
C ARG A 92 8.25 21.22 11.14
N VAL A 93 8.28 19.88 11.11
CA VAL A 93 7.84 19.05 12.23
C VAL A 93 9.01 18.63 13.10
N LYS A 94 8.80 18.52 14.41
CA LYS A 94 9.85 18.20 15.40
C LYS A 94 9.33 17.21 16.45
N GLY A 95 10.25 16.60 17.20
CA GLY A 95 9.92 15.69 18.30
C GLY A 95 9.13 14.47 17.84
N SER A 96 8.13 14.07 18.62
CA SER A 96 7.27 12.91 18.33
C SER A 96 6.41 13.09 17.08
N GLU A 97 5.98 14.33 16.78
CA GLU A 97 5.25 14.66 15.56
C GLU A 97 6.05 14.31 14.31
N ALA A 98 7.37 14.56 14.30
CA ALA A 98 8.25 14.22 13.19
C ALA A 98 8.26 12.70 12.90
N GLY A 99 8.18 11.86 13.91
CA GLY A 99 8.09 10.40 13.75
C GLY A 99 6.85 9.99 12.97
N LEU A 100 5.69 10.57 13.29
CA LEU A 100 4.42 10.31 12.62
C LEU A 100 4.46 10.77 11.14
N TYR A 101 4.94 12.00 10.87
CA TYR A 101 5.04 12.51 9.50
C TYR A 101 6.04 11.70 8.65
N ARG A 102 7.16 11.28 9.24
CA ARG A 102 8.12 10.39 8.58
C ARG A 102 7.52 9.02 8.28
N PHE A 103 6.75 8.46 9.21
CA PHE A 103 6.00 7.23 8.98
C PHE A 103 5.05 7.38 7.79
N MET A 104 4.23 8.42 7.77
CA MET A 104 3.30 8.70 6.67
C MET A 104 4.01 8.89 5.33
N PHE A 105 5.19 9.48 5.33
CA PHE A 105 6.00 9.65 4.11
C PHE A 105 6.54 8.31 3.59
N ILE A 106 7.08 7.45 4.46
CA ILE A 106 7.72 6.19 4.09
C ILE A 106 6.69 5.15 3.67
N PHE A 107 5.63 4.96 4.47
CA PHE A 107 4.73 3.82 4.34
C PHE A 107 3.50 4.16 3.51
N SER A 108 3.38 3.48 2.36
CA SER A 108 2.27 3.59 1.43
C SER A 108 1.23 2.49 1.67
N ASN A 109 -0.01 2.74 1.29
CA ASN A 109 -1.13 1.79 1.45
C ASN A 109 -1.09 0.67 0.39
N THR A 110 0.01 -0.06 0.36
CA THR A 110 0.23 -1.15 -0.61
C THR A 110 -0.60 -2.39 -0.29
N GLY A 111 -0.86 -2.67 0.99
CA GLY A 111 -1.60 -3.86 1.42
C GLY A 111 -3.10 -3.79 1.12
N PHE A 112 -3.71 -2.61 1.22
CA PHE A 112 -5.15 -2.44 0.97
C PHE A 112 -5.42 -1.87 -0.44
N LEU A 113 -4.77 -0.79 -0.83
CA LEU A 113 -5.01 -0.16 -2.14
C LEU A 113 -4.10 -0.69 -3.24
N GLY A 114 -2.93 -1.20 -2.89
CA GLY A 114 -1.95 -1.65 -3.89
C GLY A 114 -2.46 -2.78 -4.77
N TYR A 115 -3.03 -3.84 -4.19
CA TYR A 115 -3.56 -4.96 -4.98
C TYR A 115 -4.64 -4.53 -5.98
N PRO A 116 -5.78 -3.92 -5.54
CA PRO A 116 -6.83 -3.56 -6.48
C PRO A 116 -6.38 -2.55 -7.54
N ILE A 117 -5.54 -1.59 -7.19
CA ILE A 117 -5.08 -0.57 -8.14
C ILE A 117 -4.09 -1.17 -9.14
N VAL A 118 -3.07 -1.89 -8.68
CA VAL A 118 -2.05 -2.49 -9.56
C VAL A 118 -2.68 -3.54 -10.46
N GLU A 119 -3.54 -4.42 -9.92
CA GLU A 119 -4.27 -5.42 -10.70
C GLU A 119 -5.17 -4.77 -11.75
N SER A 120 -5.91 -3.75 -11.37
CA SER A 120 -6.78 -3.02 -12.30
C SER A 120 -6.00 -2.35 -13.43
N LEU A 121 -4.84 -1.76 -13.17
CA LEU A 121 -4.05 -1.02 -14.15
C LEU A 121 -3.18 -1.92 -15.02
N LEU A 122 -2.50 -2.89 -14.43
CA LEU A 122 -1.43 -3.66 -15.06
C LEU A 122 -1.76 -5.16 -15.20
N GLY A 123 -2.91 -5.59 -14.69
CA GLY A 123 -3.36 -6.97 -14.76
C GLY A 123 -2.96 -7.81 -13.53
N TYR A 124 -3.58 -9.00 -13.45
CA TYR A 124 -3.41 -9.91 -12.31
C TYR A 124 -1.96 -10.32 -12.08
N GLN A 125 -1.21 -10.51 -13.16
CA GLN A 125 0.22 -10.89 -13.11
C GLN A 125 1.09 -9.90 -12.33
N ALA A 126 0.69 -8.62 -12.22
CA ALA A 126 1.40 -7.61 -11.45
C ALA A 126 1.23 -7.79 -9.93
N THR A 127 0.28 -8.60 -9.48
CA THR A 127 0.00 -8.82 -8.05
C THR A 127 1.14 -9.50 -7.30
N PHE A 128 1.95 -10.32 -7.98
CA PHE A 128 3.14 -10.92 -7.38
C PHE A 128 4.19 -9.87 -6.96
N TYR A 129 4.37 -8.81 -7.75
CA TYR A 129 5.25 -7.69 -7.39
C TYR A 129 4.72 -6.95 -6.16
N VAL A 130 3.41 -6.75 -6.09
CA VAL A 130 2.77 -6.16 -4.89
C VAL A 130 3.00 -7.05 -3.67
N THR A 131 2.93 -8.38 -3.84
CA THR A 131 3.20 -9.36 -2.78
C THR A 131 4.62 -9.22 -2.22
N LEU A 132 5.63 -9.10 -3.08
CA LEU A 132 7.00 -8.84 -2.64
C LEU A 132 7.11 -7.50 -1.91
N PHE A 133 6.48 -6.46 -2.45
CA PHE A 133 6.52 -5.15 -1.81
C PHE A 133 5.83 -5.13 -0.45
N VAL A 134 4.69 -5.82 -0.31
CA VAL A 134 3.93 -5.95 0.94
C VAL A 134 4.72 -6.74 1.99
N LEU A 135 5.48 -7.76 1.60
CA LEU A 135 6.36 -8.49 2.51
C LEU A 135 7.34 -7.53 3.21
N PHE A 136 8.08 -6.75 2.44
CA PHE A 136 9.04 -5.78 2.99
C PHE A 136 8.32 -4.62 3.70
N PHE A 137 7.18 -4.15 3.19
CA PHE A 137 6.32 -3.20 3.89
C PHE A 137 6.02 -3.66 5.32
N GLN A 138 5.56 -4.89 5.50
CA GLN A 138 5.23 -5.43 6.82
C GLN A 138 6.47 -5.47 7.73
N LEU A 139 7.61 -5.96 7.22
CA LEU A 139 8.85 -6.04 7.98
C LEU A 139 9.33 -4.67 8.45
N PHE A 140 9.35 -3.67 7.55
CA PHE A 140 9.78 -2.30 7.89
C PHE A 140 8.76 -1.55 8.74
N CYS A 141 7.45 -1.71 8.46
CA CYS A 141 6.37 -1.01 9.15
C CYS A 141 6.33 -1.38 10.63
N TRP A 142 6.37 -2.70 10.94
CA TRP A 142 6.27 -3.18 12.31
C TRP A 142 7.58 -3.13 13.09
N SER A 143 8.71 -2.96 12.41
CA SER A 143 10.00 -2.76 13.07
C SER A 143 10.35 -1.27 13.19
N TYR A 144 10.80 -0.68 12.10
CA TYR A 144 11.24 0.72 12.07
C TYR A 144 10.06 1.71 12.19
N GLY A 145 8.96 1.45 11.48
CA GLY A 145 7.78 2.30 11.49
C GLY A 145 7.16 2.42 12.88
N ALA A 146 6.98 1.29 13.56
CA ALA A 146 6.49 1.29 14.94
C ALA A 146 7.41 2.07 15.90
N SER A 147 8.73 1.99 15.71
CA SER A 147 9.71 2.76 16.50
C SER A 147 9.62 4.26 16.23
N LEU A 148 9.37 4.67 14.99
CA LEU A 148 9.15 6.08 14.63
C LEU A 148 7.96 6.69 15.37
N ILE A 149 6.82 5.97 15.39
CA ILE A 149 5.58 6.44 16.02
C ILE A 149 5.74 6.51 17.55
N ARG A 150 6.49 5.57 18.16
CA ARG A 150 6.83 5.59 19.58
C ARG A 150 7.81 6.71 19.97
N GLY A 151 8.42 7.39 19.00
CA GLY A 151 9.47 8.37 19.26
C GLY A 151 10.80 7.74 19.69
N GLU A 152 10.98 6.44 19.48
CA GLU A 152 12.21 5.73 19.80
C GLU A 152 13.25 5.92 18.69
N ALA A 153 14.51 6.19 19.06
CA ALA A 153 15.61 6.32 18.11
C ALA A 153 16.19 4.96 17.64
N ARG A 154 15.63 3.84 18.10
CA ARG A 154 16.21 2.51 17.90
C ARG A 154 15.33 1.65 17.00
N PHE A 155 15.94 1.01 16.00
CA PHE A 155 15.34 -0.07 15.24
C PHE A 155 15.19 -1.31 16.15
N ARG A 156 13.95 -1.80 16.31
CA ARG A 156 13.65 -3.06 17.01
C ARG A 156 12.88 -3.99 16.10
N PHE A 157 13.52 -5.05 15.67
CA PHE A 157 12.82 -6.09 14.90
C PHE A 157 11.84 -6.84 15.81
N GLN A 158 10.57 -6.86 15.44
CA GLN A 158 9.52 -7.58 16.15
C GLN A 158 9.31 -8.95 15.51
N TRP A 159 9.84 -10.01 16.08
CA TRP A 159 9.68 -11.38 15.57
C TRP A 159 8.20 -11.79 15.40
N GLN A 160 7.30 -11.19 16.15
CA GLN A 160 5.87 -11.41 16.05
C GLN A 160 5.29 -11.07 14.66
N VAL A 161 5.94 -10.20 13.89
CA VAL A 161 5.53 -9.84 12.52
C VAL A 161 5.54 -11.06 11.60
N LEU A 162 6.43 -12.02 11.82
CA LEU A 162 6.51 -13.24 11.02
C LEU A 162 5.30 -14.18 11.23
N ARG A 163 4.55 -14.00 12.30
CA ARG A 163 3.31 -14.74 12.58
C ARG A 163 2.07 -14.11 11.96
N GLN A 164 2.20 -12.95 11.35
CA GLN A 164 1.05 -12.30 10.66
C GLN A 164 0.68 -13.11 9.42
N PRO A 165 -0.62 -13.39 9.18
CA PRO A 165 -1.06 -14.23 8.06
C PRO A 165 -0.56 -13.74 6.69
N CYS A 166 -0.55 -12.43 6.45
CA CYS A 166 -0.05 -11.86 5.21
C CYS A 166 1.46 -12.07 5.03
N VAL A 167 2.26 -11.98 6.11
CA VAL A 167 3.71 -12.21 6.06
C VAL A 167 4.01 -13.69 5.80
N ALA A 168 3.33 -14.58 6.52
CA ALA A 168 3.45 -16.02 6.32
C ALA A 168 3.07 -16.41 4.89
N ALA A 169 1.95 -15.86 4.38
CA ALA A 169 1.52 -16.07 3.00
C ALA A 169 2.53 -15.52 1.98
N SER A 170 3.13 -14.34 2.23
CA SER A 170 4.13 -13.76 1.33
C SER A 170 5.42 -14.58 1.30
N LEU A 171 5.87 -15.11 2.44
CA LEU A 171 7.02 -16.00 2.50
C LEU A 171 6.73 -17.34 1.79
N ALA A 172 5.54 -17.90 2.00
CA ALA A 172 5.11 -19.11 1.30
C ALA A 172 4.99 -18.88 -0.21
N ALA A 173 4.39 -17.75 -0.63
CA ALA A 173 4.29 -17.36 -2.04
C ALA A 173 5.67 -17.22 -2.69
N LEU A 174 6.62 -16.57 -2.01
CA LEU A 174 7.99 -16.45 -2.49
C LEU A 174 8.67 -17.83 -2.62
N ALA A 175 8.51 -18.70 -1.62
CA ALA A 175 9.06 -20.05 -1.65
C ALA A 175 8.46 -20.90 -2.79
N ILE A 176 7.15 -20.84 -2.99
CA ILE A 176 6.44 -21.50 -4.10
C ILE A 176 6.98 -20.99 -5.44
N TYR A 177 7.06 -19.68 -5.60
CA TYR A 177 7.54 -19.05 -6.82
C TYR A 177 8.98 -19.47 -7.15
N LEU A 178 9.89 -19.39 -6.17
CA LEU A 178 11.31 -19.76 -6.35
C LEU A 178 11.51 -21.27 -6.58
N SER A 179 10.62 -22.12 -6.04
CA SER A 179 10.71 -23.58 -6.25
C SER A 179 10.36 -24.03 -7.68
N GLY A 180 9.71 -23.16 -8.46
CA GLY A 180 9.19 -23.51 -9.78
C GLY A 180 8.04 -24.52 -9.74
N TRP A 181 7.45 -24.77 -8.56
CA TRP A 181 6.35 -25.71 -8.42
C TRP A 181 5.11 -25.20 -9.17
N GLN A 182 4.60 -26.05 -10.07
CA GLN A 182 3.36 -25.76 -10.77
C GLN A 182 2.19 -26.46 -10.06
N PRO A 183 1.32 -25.70 -9.40
CA PRO A 183 0.20 -26.26 -8.66
C PRO A 183 -0.88 -26.80 -9.62
N PRO A 184 -1.71 -27.77 -9.19
CA PRO A 184 -2.90 -28.15 -9.93
C PRO A 184 -3.81 -26.93 -10.16
N ALA A 185 -4.35 -26.81 -11.40
CA ALA A 185 -5.22 -25.68 -11.77
C ALA A 185 -6.40 -25.48 -10.81
N LEU A 186 -6.95 -26.57 -10.30
CA LEU A 186 -8.05 -26.52 -9.32
C LEU A 186 -7.61 -25.81 -8.01
N LEU A 187 -6.40 -26.06 -7.53
CA LEU A 187 -5.88 -25.41 -6.32
C LEU A 187 -5.72 -23.91 -6.54
N HIS A 188 -5.10 -23.52 -7.67
CA HIS A 188 -4.98 -22.10 -8.02
C HIS A 188 -6.35 -21.43 -8.11
N GLN A 189 -7.32 -22.03 -8.82
CA GLN A 189 -8.66 -21.47 -8.96
C GLN A 189 -9.36 -21.32 -7.61
N ALA A 190 -9.28 -22.33 -6.72
CA ALA A 190 -9.91 -22.28 -5.41
C ALA A 190 -9.32 -21.18 -4.52
N VAL A 191 -7.98 -21.07 -4.47
CA VAL A 191 -7.29 -20.04 -3.69
C VAL A 191 -7.56 -18.64 -4.27
N LYS A 192 -7.53 -18.52 -5.60
CA LYS A 192 -7.84 -17.28 -6.31
C LYS A 192 -9.27 -16.83 -6.06
N TYR A 193 -10.26 -17.74 -6.09
CA TYR A 193 -11.67 -17.41 -5.86
C TYR A 193 -11.90 -16.75 -4.50
N VAL A 194 -11.21 -17.22 -3.45
CA VAL A 194 -11.25 -16.59 -2.13
C VAL A 194 -10.45 -15.28 -2.12
N GLY A 195 -9.31 -15.25 -2.80
CA GLY A 195 -8.46 -14.05 -2.90
C GLY A 195 -9.14 -12.87 -3.62
N ASP A 196 -9.92 -13.14 -4.66
CA ASP A 196 -10.57 -12.13 -5.51
C ASP A 196 -11.57 -11.25 -4.75
N ILE A 197 -12.12 -11.72 -3.62
CA ILE A 197 -13.01 -10.92 -2.75
C ILE A 197 -12.25 -9.77 -2.08
N THR A 198 -10.92 -9.83 -2.01
CA THR A 198 -10.09 -8.81 -1.33
C THR A 198 -10.32 -7.42 -1.92
N SER A 199 -10.17 -7.27 -3.24
CA SER A 199 -10.23 -5.98 -3.90
C SER A 199 -11.57 -5.23 -3.69
N PRO A 200 -12.74 -5.83 -3.94
CA PRO A 200 -14.02 -5.15 -3.70
C PRO A 200 -14.28 -4.87 -2.22
N ILE A 201 -14.00 -5.83 -1.32
CA ILE A 201 -14.23 -5.61 0.12
C ILE A 201 -13.33 -4.51 0.66
N VAL A 202 -12.06 -4.47 0.25
CA VAL A 202 -11.12 -3.40 0.65
C VAL A 202 -11.63 -2.02 0.20
N MET A 203 -12.16 -1.90 -1.00
CA MET A 203 -12.73 -0.62 -1.47
C MET A 203 -13.92 -0.19 -0.61
N LEU A 204 -14.81 -1.12 -0.24
CA LEU A 204 -15.93 -0.84 0.67
C LEU A 204 -15.44 -0.41 2.07
N ILE A 205 -14.42 -1.11 2.62
CA ILE A 205 -13.79 -0.78 3.91
C ILE A 205 -13.21 0.63 3.89
N VAL A 206 -12.45 0.98 2.83
CA VAL A 206 -11.85 2.30 2.70
C VAL A 206 -12.93 3.37 2.61
N GLY A 207 -13.97 3.16 1.79
CA GLY A 207 -15.11 4.08 1.68
C GLY A 207 -15.84 4.28 2.99
N CYS A 208 -16.13 3.20 3.72
CA CYS A 208 -16.73 3.25 5.05
C CYS A 208 -15.84 4.01 6.05
N SER A 209 -14.53 3.78 6.03
CA SER A 209 -13.58 4.50 6.89
C SER A 209 -13.57 6.00 6.61
N LEU A 210 -13.59 6.40 5.33
CA LEU A 210 -13.68 7.80 4.93
C LEU A 210 -14.98 8.47 5.44
N ALA A 211 -16.12 7.76 5.41
CA ALA A 211 -17.41 8.27 5.88
C ALA A 211 -17.47 8.54 7.39
N GLN A 212 -16.64 7.85 8.17
CA GLN A 212 -16.60 7.93 9.63
C GLN A 212 -15.66 9.04 10.13
N MET A 213 -14.83 9.60 9.26
CA MET A 213 -13.89 10.66 9.65
C MET A 213 -14.58 12.00 9.90
N ARG A 214 -14.09 12.76 10.90
CA ARG A 214 -14.61 14.10 11.25
C ARG A 214 -13.96 15.14 10.33
N PHE A 215 -14.70 15.63 9.35
CA PHE A 215 -14.24 16.59 8.33
C PHE A 215 -13.63 17.88 8.93
N GLY A 216 -14.16 18.39 10.04
CA GLY A 216 -13.67 19.63 10.64
C GLY A 216 -12.24 19.61 11.17
N GLN A 217 -11.68 18.43 11.45
CA GLN A 217 -10.30 18.26 11.92
C GLN A 217 -9.30 18.00 10.79
N ILE A 218 -9.78 17.63 9.60
CA ILE A 218 -8.97 17.16 8.47
C ILE A 218 -8.32 18.32 7.73
N PHE A 219 -9.02 19.45 7.60
CA PHE A 219 -8.64 20.56 6.71
C PHE A 219 -7.76 21.63 7.37
N GLY A 220 -7.44 21.50 8.66
CA GLY A 220 -6.77 22.57 9.44
C GLY A 220 -5.25 22.66 9.27
N SER A 221 -4.55 21.67 8.73
CA SER A 221 -3.09 21.65 8.68
C SER A 221 -2.53 21.66 7.26
N TRP A 222 -1.87 22.77 6.88
CA TRP A 222 -1.15 22.85 5.60
C TRP A 222 -0.11 21.74 5.43
N ARG A 223 0.43 21.22 6.54
CA ARG A 223 1.45 20.15 6.55
C ARG A 223 0.94 18.84 5.95
N ILE A 224 -0.34 18.53 6.13
CA ILE A 224 -0.95 17.32 5.54
C ILE A 224 -1.01 17.43 4.01
N TYR A 225 -1.36 18.60 3.47
CA TYR A 225 -1.37 18.83 2.03
C TYR A 225 0.05 18.82 1.45
N ALA A 226 0.99 19.46 2.14
CA ALA A 226 2.39 19.45 1.75
C ALA A 226 2.97 18.03 1.79
N LEU A 227 2.66 17.22 2.83
CA LEU A 227 3.03 15.80 2.90
C LEU A 227 2.45 15.03 1.71
N THR A 228 1.18 15.24 1.38
CA THR A 228 0.52 14.56 0.26
C THR A 228 1.22 14.87 -1.06
N ILE A 229 1.57 16.13 -1.32
CA ILE A 229 2.32 16.53 -2.52
C ILE A 229 3.73 15.92 -2.51
N LEU A 230 4.44 16.01 -1.39
CA LEU A 230 5.78 15.42 -1.24
C LEU A 230 5.77 13.92 -1.53
N LYS A 231 4.78 13.19 -0.97
CA LYS A 231 4.70 11.74 -1.06
C LYS A 231 4.17 11.25 -2.41
N MET A 232 3.14 11.90 -2.95
CA MET A 232 2.39 11.35 -4.10
C MET A 232 2.79 11.98 -5.44
N VAL A 233 3.56 13.06 -5.41
CA VAL A 233 4.04 13.74 -6.61
C VAL A 233 5.57 13.79 -6.61
N LEU A 234 6.18 14.49 -5.66
CA LEU A 234 7.63 14.75 -5.71
C LEU A 234 8.47 13.48 -5.49
N MET A 235 8.07 12.61 -4.56
CA MET A 235 8.79 11.36 -4.31
C MET A 235 8.72 10.40 -5.52
N PRO A 236 7.55 10.12 -6.14
CA PRO A 236 7.53 9.32 -7.36
C PRO A 236 8.28 9.94 -8.53
N LEU A 237 8.25 11.27 -8.70
CA LEU A 237 9.07 11.95 -9.71
C LEU A 237 10.56 11.72 -9.47
N ALA A 238 11.03 11.88 -8.24
CA ALA A 238 12.42 11.60 -7.90
C ALA A 238 12.78 10.12 -8.13
N ALA A 239 11.88 9.20 -7.73
CA ALA A 239 12.05 7.77 -7.95
C ALA A 239 12.07 7.40 -9.43
N PHE A 240 11.29 8.06 -10.28
CA PHE A 240 11.29 7.87 -11.72
C PHE A 240 12.69 8.06 -12.33
N PHE A 241 13.35 9.18 -12.02
CA PHE A 241 14.68 9.45 -12.55
C PHE A 241 15.73 8.44 -12.08
N VAL A 242 15.62 7.94 -10.85
CA VAL A 242 16.54 6.92 -10.32
C VAL A 242 16.23 5.55 -10.91
N LEU A 243 14.97 5.11 -10.83
CA LEU A 243 14.59 3.75 -11.22
C LEU A 243 14.66 3.55 -12.74
N ARG A 244 14.45 4.59 -13.55
CA ARG A 244 14.59 4.50 -15.01
C ARG A 244 16.01 4.14 -15.45
N HIS A 245 17.03 4.48 -14.66
CA HIS A 245 18.42 4.11 -14.94
C HIS A 245 18.81 2.73 -14.39
N VAL A 246 18.04 2.21 -13.44
CA VAL A 246 18.35 0.94 -12.75
C VAL A 246 17.56 -0.22 -13.37
N LEU A 247 16.33 0.06 -13.82
CA LEU A 247 15.40 -0.93 -14.34
C LEU A 247 15.42 -0.96 -15.86
N THR A 248 15.73 -2.13 -16.43
CA THR A 248 15.65 -2.38 -17.88
C THR A 248 14.30 -2.98 -18.29
N ASN A 249 13.58 -3.63 -17.35
CA ASN A 249 12.27 -4.22 -17.57
C ASN A 249 11.19 -3.16 -17.35
N ASP A 250 10.53 -2.73 -18.43
CA ASP A 250 9.49 -1.69 -18.39
C ASP A 250 8.29 -2.13 -17.55
N PHE A 251 7.90 -3.42 -17.55
CA PHE A 251 6.78 -3.90 -16.74
C PHE A 251 7.06 -3.75 -15.25
N THR A 252 8.24 -4.20 -14.80
CA THR A 252 8.71 -4.04 -13.40
C THR A 252 8.74 -2.56 -13.02
N PHE A 253 9.24 -1.71 -13.91
CA PHE A 253 9.30 -0.28 -13.71
C PHE A 253 7.90 0.32 -13.50
N HIS A 254 6.93 -0.01 -14.38
CA HIS A 254 5.56 0.47 -14.27
C HIS A 254 4.90 0.02 -12.94
N VAL A 255 5.06 -1.24 -12.56
CA VAL A 255 4.51 -1.75 -11.30
C VAL A 255 5.07 -1.00 -10.10
N LEU A 256 6.38 -0.84 -10.01
CA LEU A 256 7.02 -0.12 -8.90
C LEU A 256 6.60 1.35 -8.86
N MET A 257 6.46 2.01 -10.02
CA MET A 257 5.99 3.40 -10.07
C MET A 257 4.55 3.54 -9.57
N VAL A 258 3.64 2.63 -9.96
CA VAL A 258 2.26 2.62 -9.43
C VAL A 258 2.28 2.43 -7.91
N ILE A 259 3.09 1.51 -7.38
CA ILE A 259 3.20 1.26 -5.94
C ILE A 259 3.73 2.51 -5.19
N LEU A 260 4.71 3.19 -5.74
CA LEU A 260 5.27 4.41 -5.14
C LEU A 260 4.29 5.59 -5.14
N CYS A 261 3.35 5.63 -6.09
CA CYS A 261 2.28 6.63 -6.12
C CYS A 261 1.13 6.35 -5.12
N MET A 262 1.19 5.26 -4.32
CA MET A 262 0.12 4.93 -3.37
C MET A 262 0.04 5.94 -2.22
N PRO A 263 -1.20 6.19 -1.69
CA PRO A 263 -1.42 7.10 -0.57
C PRO A 263 -0.82 6.58 0.74
N VAL A 264 -0.93 7.36 1.79
CA VAL A 264 -0.48 7.01 3.14
C VAL A 264 -1.15 5.71 3.62
N ALA A 265 -0.36 4.84 4.26
CA ALA A 265 -0.84 3.57 4.78
C ALA A 265 -1.90 3.74 5.88
N THR A 266 -2.99 2.96 5.81
CA THR A 266 -4.01 2.91 6.87
C THR A 266 -3.47 2.43 8.21
N ASN A 267 -2.37 1.68 8.21
CA ASN A 267 -1.65 1.28 9.43
C ASN A 267 -1.19 2.49 10.26
N THR A 268 -1.09 3.69 9.67
CA THR A 268 -0.75 4.93 10.38
C THR A 268 -1.73 5.20 11.51
N THR A 269 -3.03 5.10 11.27
CA THR A 269 -4.06 5.34 12.29
C THR A 269 -4.05 4.26 13.37
N ILE A 270 -3.86 3.00 12.99
CA ILE A 270 -3.81 1.86 13.92
C ILE A 270 -2.62 2.00 14.87
N LEU A 271 -1.43 2.27 14.33
CA LEU A 271 -0.22 2.41 15.14
C LEU A 271 -0.24 3.70 15.98
N SER A 272 -0.83 4.79 15.46
CA SER A 272 -0.99 6.03 16.24
C SER A 272 -1.88 5.80 17.46
N TYR A 273 -3.00 5.11 17.30
CA TYR A 273 -3.85 4.70 18.42
C TYR A 273 -3.10 3.83 19.43
N GLN A 274 -2.40 2.80 18.92
CA GLN A 274 -1.70 1.82 19.75
C GLN A 274 -0.56 2.43 20.58
N TYR A 275 0.14 3.41 20.02
CA TYR A 275 1.33 4.01 20.63
C TYR A 275 1.15 5.45 21.13
N GLY A 276 -0.08 5.96 21.14
CA GLY A 276 -0.42 7.26 21.71
C GLY A 276 0.08 8.46 20.92
N ALA A 277 0.26 8.31 19.59
CA ALA A 277 0.53 9.42 18.70
C ALA A 277 -0.76 10.14 18.30
N ASP A 278 -0.66 11.29 17.62
CA ASP A 278 -1.81 12.09 17.23
C ASP A 278 -2.66 11.39 16.15
N GLU A 279 -3.77 10.79 16.60
CA GLU A 279 -4.72 10.07 15.74
C GLU A 279 -5.42 11.00 14.74
N SER A 280 -5.62 12.27 15.09
CA SER A 280 -6.26 13.25 14.21
C SER A 280 -5.37 13.54 13.01
N VAL A 281 -4.08 13.78 13.24
CA VAL A 281 -3.07 13.98 12.20
C VAL A 281 -2.91 12.72 11.34
N ALA A 282 -2.84 11.54 11.97
CA ALA A 282 -2.75 10.24 11.28
C ALA A 282 -3.94 10.02 10.34
N SER A 283 -5.15 10.22 10.85
CA SER A 283 -6.40 10.06 10.08
C SER A 283 -6.51 11.09 8.95
N ALA A 284 -6.13 12.35 9.21
CA ALA A 284 -6.11 13.39 8.18
C ALA A 284 -5.14 13.04 7.04
N GLY A 285 -3.93 12.55 7.37
CA GLY A 285 -2.94 12.12 6.38
C GLY A 285 -3.44 10.99 5.49
N VAL A 286 -4.03 9.96 6.09
CA VAL A 286 -4.65 8.85 5.34
C VAL A 286 -5.80 9.33 4.47
N PHE A 287 -6.71 10.14 5.01
CA PHE A 287 -7.88 10.64 4.30
C PHE A 287 -7.50 11.50 3.10
N VAL A 288 -6.73 12.57 3.32
CA VAL A 288 -6.36 13.53 2.26
C VAL A 288 -5.58 12.83 1.15
N SER A 289 -4.60 11.99 1.51
CA SER A 289 -3.83 11.26 0.50
C SER A 289 -4.67 10.23 -0.26
N THR A 290 -5.62 9.54 0.41
CA THR A 290 -6.53 8.60 -0.26
C THR A 290 -7.49 9.30 -1.21
N LEU A 291 -8.02 10.47 -0.86
CA LEU A 291 -8.80 11.27 -1.81
C LEU A 291 -7.93 11.80 -2.95
N ALA A 292 -6.74 12.29 -2.63
CA ALA A 292 -5.82 12.79 -3.66
C ALA A 292 -5.40 11.71 -4.65
N CYS A 293 -5.28 10.43 -4.24
CA CYS A 293 -4.85 9.34 -5.12
C CYS A 293 -5.79 9.12 -6.32
N MET A 294 -7.07 9.51 -6.20
CA MET A 294 -8.03 9.45 -7.30
C MET A 294 -7.56 10.26 -8.53
N LEU A 295 -6.89 11.37 -8.28
CA LEU A 295 -6.37 12.27 -9.33
C LEU A 295 -4.87 12.06 -9.56
N THR A 296 -4.10 11.90 -8.47
CA THR A 296 -2.64 11.86 -8.58
C THR A 296 -2.14 10.60 -9.28
N ILE A 297 -2.76 9.42 -9.07
CA ILE A 297 -2.30 8.19 -9.73
C ILE A 297 -2.50 8.29 -11.25
N PRO A 298 -3.69 8.61 -11.81
CA PRO A 298 -3.85 8.77 -13.25
C PRO A 298 -2.94 9.84 -13.83
N LEU A 299 -2.82 11.00 -13.17
CA LEU A 299 -1.96 12.09 -13.63
C LEU A 299 -0.49 11.72 -13.63
N MET A 300 0.00 11.05 -12.60
CA MET A 300 1.37 10.59 -12.52
C MET A 300 1.66 9.51 -13.58
N MET A 301 0.73 8.57 -13.79
CA MET A 301 0.89 7.57 -14.84
C MET A 301 0.91 8.19 -16.23
N GLN A 302 0.08 9.20 -16.48
CA GLN A 302 0.11 9.96 -17.74
C GLN A 302 1.41 10.75 -17.89
N LEU A 303 1.85 11.44 -16.84
CA LEU A 303 3.08 12.25 -16.88
C LEU A 303 4.35 11.41 -17.11
N LEU A 304 4.38 10.21 -16.53
CA LEU A 304 5.58 9.37 -16.53
C LEU A 304 5.62 8.39 -17.71
N PHE A 305 4.46 8.02 -18.30
CA PHE A 305 4.33 6.98 -19.31
C PHE A 305 3.49 7.37 -20.53
N GLY A 306 2.90 8.56 -20.52
CA GLY A 306 2.18 9.13 -21.67
C GLY A 306 3.11 9.90 -22.53
#